data_4d71a23f8a6b95e2efc7904f39ead35b
#
_entry.id   4d71a23f8a6b95e2efc7904f39ead35b
#
_cell.length_a   1.000
_cell.length_b   1.000
_cell.length_c   1.000
_cell.angle_alpha   90.00
_cell.angle_beta   90.00
_cell.angle_gamma   90.00
#
_symmetry.space_group_name_H-M   'P 1'
#
loop_
_entity.id
_entity.type
_entity.pdbx_description
1 polymer ?
#
loop_
_entity_poly.entity_id
_entity_poly.type
_entity_poly.pdbx_seq_one_letter_code
_entity_poly.pdbx_strand_id
1 'polypeptide(L)'
;MPLVVRELLMGRKRFNEIQERLDINRSLLTTRLARLESEGIVERMRYHKHPPRDEFVMTDKGRALWDVLAVMGAYGDQWLFDEPPEIEFYDKRSDDRTEPIVIDRVTGQPLDVTTTRRRPSADDVVSQP
;
A
#
# COMPACT_ATOMS: atom_id res chain seq x y z
N MET A 1 -0.61 8.21 -6.96
CA MET A 1 -0.37 7.96 -5.53
C MET A 1 -0.11 6.47 -5.21
N PRO A 2 -0.92 5.51 -5.63
CA PRO A 2 -0.66 4.10 -5.33
C PRO A 2 0.72 3.58 -5.77
N LEU A 3 1.22 4.05 -6.90
CA LEU A 3 2.54 3.66 -7.40
C LEU A 3 3.68 4.13 -6.49
N VAL A 4 3.59 5.32 -5.91
CA VAL A 4 4.59 5.82 -4.94
C VAL A 4 4.57 4.96 -3.68
N VAL A 5 3.38 4.65 -3.16
CA VAL A 5 3.22 3.75 -2.00
C VAL A 5 3.79 2.36 -2.29
N ARG A 6 3.54 1.82 -3.47
CA ARG A 6 4.11 0.54 -3.89
C ARG A 6 5.64 0.54 -3.84
N GLU A 7 6.28 1.56 -4.39
CA GLU A 7 7.74 1.65 -4.38
C GLU A 7 8.31 1.72 -2.96
N LEU A 8 7.65 2.47 -2.07
CA LEU A 8 8.03 2.55 -0.66
C LEU A 8 7.86 1.21 0.07
N LEU A 9 6.75 0.50 -0.17
CA LEU A 9 6.50 -0.84 0.40
C LEU A 9 7.50 -1.89 -0.10
N MET A 10 8.04 -1.71 -1.31
CA MET A 10 9.10 -2.54 -1.87
C MET A 10 10.50 -2.21 -1.34
N GLY A 11 10.59 -1.27 -0.39
CA GLY A 11 11.83 -0.93 0.28
C GLY A 11 12.63 0.21 -0.34
N ARG A 12 12.13 0.86 -1.37
CA ARG A 12 12.74 2.08 -1.91
C ARG A 12 12.45 3.24 -0.99
N LYS A 13 13.50 3.91 -0.52
CA LYS A 13 13.40 4.92 0.54
C LYS A 13 13.82 6.31 0.09
N ARG A 14 14.64 6.38 -0.96
CA ARG A 14 15.27 7.64 -1.38
C ARG A 14 14.50 8.25 -2.55
N PHE A 15 14.44 9.57 -2.54
CA PHE A 15 13.74 10.33 -3.57
C PHE A 15 14.16 9.96 -5.00
N ASN A 16 15.47 9.91 -5.26
CA ASN A 16 15.99 9.62 -6.58
C ASN A 16 15.66 8.20 -7.06
N GLU A 17 15.69 7.21 -6.17
CA GLU A 17 15.33 5.83 -6.49
C GLU A 17 13.88 5.72 -6.95
N ILE A 18 12.97 6.39 -6.22
CA ILE A 18 11.54 6.41 -6.55
C ILE A 18 11.30 7.17 -7.85
N GLN A 19 11.97 8.30 -8.03
CA GLN A 19 11.85 9.13 -9.22
C GLN A 19 12.26 8.38 -10.49
N GLU A 20 13.40 7.72 -10.47
CA GLU A 20 13.91 6.91 -11.59
C GLU A 20 12.97 5.75 -11.91
N ARG A 21 12.54 5.05 -10.89
CA ARG A 21 11.70 3.86 -11.07
C ARG A 21 10.34 4.18 -11.68
N LEU A 22 9.74 5.30 -11.28
CA LEU A 22 8.42 5.71 -11.75
C LEU A 22 8.46 6.63 -12.96
N ASP A 23 9.65 7.11 -13.34
CA ASP A 23 9.82 8.12 -14.40
C ASP A 23 8.87 9.30 -14.19
N ILE A 24 8.83 9.81 -12.98
CA ILE A 24 7.91 10.85 -12.53
C ILE A 24 8.65 12.18 -12.39
N ASN A 25 7.95 13.26 -12.68
CA ASN A 25 8.45 14.62 -12.52
C ASN A 25 8.76 14.91 -11.04
N ARG A 26 9.89 15.58 -10.79
CA ARG A 26 10.39 15.91 -9.45
C ARG A 26 9.37 16.67 -8.61
N SER A 27 8.70 17.66 -9.18
CA SER A 27 7.70 18.47 -8.50
C SER A 27 6.50 17.64 -8.06
N LEU A 28 6.02 16.75 -8.92
CA LEU A 28 4.91 15.87 -8.62
C LEU A 28 5.26 14.86 -7.52
N LEU A 29 6.45 14.27 -7.57
CA LEU A 29 6.92 13.35 -6.52
C LEU A 29 7.08 14.06 -5.19
N THR A 30 7.66 15.26 -5.17
CA THR A 30 7.78 16.08 -3.97
C THR A 30 6.42 16.33 -3.32
N THR A 31 5.42 16.72 -4.11
CA THR A 31 4.06 16.96 -3.63
C THR A 31 3.42 15.69 -3.07
N ARG A 32 3.57 14.57 -3.73
CA ARG A 32 3.01 13.29 -3.30
C ARG A 32 3.65 12.78 -2.01
N LEU A 33 4.98 12.85 -1.88
CA LEU A 33 5.68 12.46 -0.67
C LEU A 33 5.33 13.37 0.52
N ALA A 34 5.21 14.68 0.29
CA ALA A 34 4.78 15.62 1.32
C ALA A 34 3.36 15.29 1.83
N ARG A 35 2.46 14.91 0.93
CA ARG A 35 1.11 14.48 1.32
C ARG A 35 1.14 13.18 2.12
N LEU A 36 1.90 12.20 1.71
CA LEU A 36 2.04 10.94 2.45
C LEU A 36 2.62 11.18 3.85
N GLU A 37 3.56 12.10 3.99
CA GLU A 37 4.12 12.52 5.28
C GLU A 37 3.06 13.19 6.16
N SER A 38 2.30 14.14 5.61
CA SER A 38 1.23 14.84 6.35
C SER A 38 0.09 13.91 6.79
N GLU A 39 -0.19 12.86 6.02
CA GLU A 39 -1.20 11.83 6.34
C GLU A 39 -0.67 10.75 7.30
N GLY A 40 0.59 10.81 7.71
CA GLY A 40 1.22 9.84 8.60
C GLY A 40 1.50 8.48 7.97
N ILE A 41 1.57 8.40 6.64
CA ILE A 41 1.90 7.17 5.90
C ILE A 41 3.40 6.92 5.89
N VAL A 42 4.19 7.99 5.78
CA VAL A 42 5.65 7.95 5.82
C VAL A 42 6.19 8.94 6.83
N GLU A 43 7.39 8.66 7.30
CA GLU A 43 8.24 9.57 8.08
C GLU A 43 9.50 9.87 7.30
N ARG A 44 9.92 11.11 7.38
CA ARG A 44 11.19 11.55 6.79
C ARG A 44 12.30 11.36 7.82
N MET A 45 13.32 10.60 7.46
CA MET A 45 14.49 10.36 8.31
C MET A 45 15.77 10.81 7.62
N ARG A 46 16.52 11.66 8.25
CA ARG A 46 17.81 12.10 7.73
C ARG A 46 18.88 11.03 7.94
N TYR A 47 19.47 10.55 6.85
CA TYR A 47 20.54 9.55 6.87
C TYR A 47 21.93 10.14 6.59
N HIS A 48 21.99 11.39 6.09
CA HIS A 48 23.24 12.08 5.82
C HIS A 48 23.10 13.58 6.16
N LYS A 49 24.07 14.15 6.89
CA LYS A 49 23.98 15.53 7.38
C LYS A 49 24.53 16.56 6.39
N HIS A 50 25.59 16.22 5.66
CA HIS A 50 26.31 17.12 4.77
C HIS A 50 26.73 16.42 3.46
N PRO A 51 26.03 16.63 2.33
CA PRO A 51 24.80 17.40 2.17
C PRO A 51 23.59 16.69 2.84
N PRO A 52 22.57 17.47 3.27
CA PRO A 52 21.39 16.87 3.90
C PRO A 52 20.67 15.93 2.92
N ARG A 53 20.45 14.70 3.35
CA ARG A 53 19.74 13.68 2.59
C ARG A 53 18.79 12.92 3.48
N ASP A 54 17.57 12.73 2.99
CA ASP A 54 16.50 12.11 3.73
C ASP A 54 16.06 10.81 3.07
N GLU A 55 15.65 9.87 3.91
CA GLU A 55 14.93 8.67 3.53
C GLU A 55 13.46 8.81 3.94
N PHE A 56 12.58 8.21 3.17
CA PHE A 56 11.16 8.10 3.49
C PHE A 56 10.88 6.69 3.98
N VAL A 57 10.46 6.57 5.23
CA VAL A 57 10.22 5.30 5.89
C VAL A 57 8.75 5.13 6.17
N MET A 58 8.20 3.96 5.81
CA MET A 58 6.79 3.64 6.07
C MET A 58 6.52 3.54 7.56
N THR A 59 5.46 4.21 8.01
CA THR A 59 4.89 4.04 9.36
C THR A 59 4.08 2.74 9.45
N ASP A 60 3.61 2.37 10.64
CA ASP A 60 2.69 1.23 10.80
C ASP A 60 1.40 1.43 9.98
N LYS A 61 0.87 2.65 9.98
CA LYS A 61 -0.28 3.03 9.13
C LYS A 61 0.03 2.84 7.65
N GLY A 62 1.23 3.22 7.22
CA GLY A 62 1.68 3.03 5.85
C GLY A 62 1.85 1.56 5.46
N ARG A 63 2.46 0.77 6.34
CA ARG A 63 2.63 -0.68 6.09
C ARG A 63 1.31 -1.43 5.97
N ALA A 64 0.27 -1.00 6.67
CA ALA A 64 -1.07 -1.57 6.53
C ALA A 64 -1.67 -1.43 5.12
N LEU A 65 -1.18 -0.50 4.31
CA LEU A 65 -1.58 -0.37 2.90
C LEU A 65 -1.09 -1.53 2.03
N TRP A 66 -0.11 -2.31 2.50
CA TRP A 66 0.34 -3.50 1.77
C TRP A 66 -0.81 -4.47 1.53
N ASP A 67 -1.66 -4.69 2.51
CA ASP A 67 -2.81 -5.61 2.42
C ASP A 67 -3.76 -5.18 1.30
N VAL A 68 -4.06 -3.88 1.23
CA VAL A 68 -4.93 -3.31 0.20
C VAL A 68 -4.31 -3.47 -1.20
N LEU A 69 -3.04 -3.12 -1.34
CA LEU A 69 -2.34 -3.20 -2.63
C LEU A 69 -2.13 -4.64 -3.09
N ALA A 70 -1.90 -5.58 -2.17
CA ALA A 70 -1.77 -6.99 -2.50
C ALA A 70 -3.05 -7.55 -3.10
N VAL A 71 -4.20 -7.25 -2.53
CA VAL A 71 -5.51 -7.69 -3.04
C VAL A 71 -5.85 -6.99 -4.36
N MET A 72 -5.56 -5.69 -4.49
CA MET A 72 -5.73 -4.97 -5.77
C MET A 72 -4.85 -5.56 -6.88
N GLY A 73 -3.60 -5.90 -6.56
CA GLY A 73 -2.69 -6.56 -7.49
C GLY A 73 -3.21 -7.90 -7.95
N ALA A 74 -3.68 -8.73 -7.02
CA ALA A 74 -4.28 -10.03 -7.34
C ALA A 74 -5.50 -9.91 -8.26
N TYR A 75 -6.35 -8.90 -8.04
CA TYR A 75 -7.47 -8.60 -8.94
C TYR A 75 -6.98 -8.23 -10.35
N GLY A 76 -5.97 -7.37 -10.44
CA GLY A 76 -5.39 -6.97 -11.72
C GLY A 76 -4.82 -8.14 -12.50
N ASP A 77 -4.05 -9.00 -11.85
CA ASP A 77 -3.44 -10.19 -12.45
C ASP A 77 -4.50 -11.18 -12.98
N GLN A 78 -5.59 -11.34 -12.26
CA GLN A 78 -6.66 -12.28 -12.64
C GLN A 78 -7.56 -11.75 -13.77
N TRP A 79 -7.87 -10.44 -13.78
CA TRP A 79 -8.98 -9.91 -14.58
C TRP A 79 -8.59 -8.84 -15.61
N LEU A 80 -7.45 -8.18 -15.45
CA LEU A 80 -7.11 -7.01 -16.26
C LEU A 80 -5.94 -7.23 -17.22
N PHE A 81 -5.08 -8.20 -16.95
CA PHE A 81 -3.85 -8.41 -17.70
C PHE A 81 -3.77 -9.84 -18.22
N ASP A 82 -3.46 -9.98 -19.51
CA ASP A 82 -3.24 -11.28 -20.16
C ASP A 82 -1.79 -11.75 -20.04
N GLU A 83 -0.87 -10.84 -19.69
CA GLU A 83 0.54 -11.13 -19.53
C GLU A 83 0.88 -11.51 -18.07
N PRO A 84 1.94 -12.30 -17.85
CA PRO A 84 2.39 -12.59 -16.50
C PRO A 84 2.71 -11.31 -15.71
N PRO A 85 2.44 -11.26 -14.40
CA PRO A 85 2.73 -10.09 -13.59
C PRO A 85 4.24 -9.79 -13.56
N GLU A 86 4.59 -8.51 -13.61
CA GLU A 86 5.99 -8.08 -13.46
C GLU A 86 6.56 -8.40 -12.08
N ILE A 87 5.70 -8.50 -11.07
CA ILE A 87 6.05 -8.73 -9.67
C ILE A 87 5.17 -9.82 -9.13
N GLU A 88 5.78 -10.87 -8.65
CA GLU A 88 5.12 -11.96 -7.93
C GLU A 88 5.51 -11.92 -6.45
N PHE A 89 4.60 -12.31 -5.58
CA PHE A 89 4.84 -12.40 -4.15
C PHE A 89 4.95 -13.86 -3.70
N TYR A 90 5.96 -14.12 -2.88
CA TYR A 90 6.23 -15.45 -2.32
C TYR A 90 6.22 -15.39 -0.81
N ASP A 91 5.72 -16.45 -0.17
CA ASP A 91 5.83 -16.62 1.27
C ASP A 91 7.31 -16.85 1.65
N LYS A 92 7.83 -16.02 2.54
CA LYS A 92 9.25 -16.10 2.95
C LYS A 92 9.63 -17.41 3.66
N ARG A 93 8.65 -18.14 4.17
CA ARG A 93 8.86 -19.38 4.94
C ARG A 93 8.89 -20.61 4.04
N SER A 94 7.96 -20.68 3.08
CA SER A 94 7.78 -21.84 2.21
C SER A 94 8.35 -21.67 0.80
N ASP A 95 8.59 -20.42 0.39
CA ASP A 95 8.95 -20.04 -0.98
C ASP A 95 7.87 -20.37 -2.02
N ASP A 96 6.63 -20.55 -1.54
CA ASP A 96 5.46 -20.74 -2.42
C ASP A 96 4.91 -19.39 -2.86
N ARG A 97 4.37 -19.35 -4.07
CA ARG A 97 3.66 -18.18 -4.58
C ARG A 97 2.43 -17.89 -3.74
N THR A 98 2.23 -16.63 -3.37
CA THR A 98 1.06 -16.20 -2.60
C THR A 98 -0.11 -15.84 -3.50
N GLU A 99 -1.32 -16.12 -3.00
CA GLU A 99 -2.59 -15.68 -3.60
C GLU A 99 -3.36 -14.86 -2.55
N PRO A 100 -3.21 -13.52 -2.55
CA PRO A 100 -3.85 -12.67 -1.55
C PRO A 100 -5.38 -12.75 -1.60
N ILE A 101 -5.99 -12.95 -0.44
CA ILE A 101 -7.43 -12.91 -0.22
C ILE A 101 -7.76 -12.07 1.00
N VAL A 102 -9.03 -11.68 1.14
CA VAL A 102 -9.52 -11.00 2.34
C VAL A 102 -10.04 -12.01 3.34
N ILE A 103 -9.56 -11.94 4.57
CA ILE A 103 -10.04 -12.77 5.68
C ILE A 103 -10.50 -11.91 6.85
N ASP A 104 -11.46 -12.41 7.60
CA ASP A 104 -11.88 -11.82 8.87
C ASP A 104 -10.84 -12.11 9.95
N ARG A 105 -10.28 -11.09 10.56
CA ARG A 105 -9.30 -11.21 11.63
C ARG A 105 -9.84 -11.94 12.86
N VAL A 106 -11.13 -11.82 13.15
CA VAL A 106 -11.76 -12.42 14.35
C VAL A 106 -12.02 -13.91 14.15
N THR A 107 -12.59 -14.28 13.01
CA THR A 107 -12.98 -15.67 12.72
C THR A 107 -11.92 -16.47 11.97
N GLY A 108 -10.98 -15.78 11.28
CA GLY A 108 -10.03 -16.39 10.36
C GLY A 108 -10.65 -16.89 9.05
N GLN A 109 -11.92 -16.60 8.81
CA GLN A 109 -12.63 -17.07 7.62
C GLN A 109 -12.50 -16.09 6.46
N PRO A 110 -12.48 -16.58 5.20
CA PRO A 110 -12.53 -15.73 4.03
C PRO A 110 -13.78 -14.85 4.01
N LEU A 111 -13.59 -13.60 3.59
CA LEU A 111 -14.68 -12.64 3.40
C LEU A 111 -14.88 -12.36 1.92
N ASP A 112 -16.12 -12.33 1.50
CA ASP A 112 -16.51 -11.91 0.14
C ASP A 112 -17.91 -11.26 0.16
N VAL A 113 -18.37 -10.83 -1.01
CA VAL A 113 -19.67 -10.18 -1.17
C VAL A 113 -20.85 -11.08 -0.81
N THR A 114 -20.69 -12.39 -0.82
CA THR A 114 -21.76 -13.35 -0.48
C THR A 114 -21.83 -13.62 1.02
N THR A 115 -20.72 -13.51 1.72
CA THR A 115 -20.61 -13.83 3.15
C THR A 115 -20.70 -12.59 4.06
N THR A 116 -20.60 -11.39 3.47
CA THR A 116 -20.50 -10.14 4.22
C THR A 116 -21.64 -9.20 3.82
N ARG A 117 -22.29 -8.60 4.83
CA ARG A 117 -23.29 -7.55 4.62
C ARG A 117 -22.95 -6.31 5.42
N ARG A 118 -23.30 -5.15 4.88
CA ARG A 118 -23.17 -3.87 5.57
C ARG A 118 -24.42 -3.58 6.39
N ARG A 119 -24.22 -3.10 7.60
CA ARG A 119 -25.30 -2.47 8.41
C ARG A 119 -24.84 -1.07 8.81
N PRO A 120 -25.76 -0.08 8.91
CA PRO A 120 -25.46 1.17 9.56
C PRO A 120 -24.99 0.93 10.99
N SER A 121 -24.07 1.75 11.50
CA SER A 121 -23.73 1.72 12.91
C SER A 121 -24.91 2.20 13.76
N ALA A 122 -24.99 1.79 15.03
CA ALA A 122 -26.07 2.19 15.92
C ALA A 122 -26.17 3.73 16.09
N ASP A 123 -25.07 4.44 15.87
CA ASP A 123 -25.01 5.90 15.96
C ASP A 123 -25.70 6.60 14.77
N ASP A 124 -25.82 5.93 13.62
CA ASP A 124 -26.48 6.47 12.43
C ASP A 124 -28.02 6.37 12.50
N VAL A 125 -28.57 5.58 13.42
CA VAL A 125 -30.01 5.34 13.53
C VAL A 125 -30.72 6.49 14.31
N VAL A 126 -29.97 7.28 15.08
CA VAL A 126 -30.53 8.37 15.91
C VAL A 126 -30.68 9.68 15.15
N SER A 127 -30.21 9.79 13.92
CA SER A 127 -30.15 11.05 13.16
C SER A 127 -31.20 11.19 12.06
N GLN A 128 -32.25 10.37 12.05
CA GLN A 128 -33.40 10.61 11.16
C GLN A 128 -34.60 11.06 11.99
N PRO A 129 -35.10 12.29 11.74
CA PRO A 129 -36.31 12.78 12.37
C PRO A 129 -37.57 12.06 11.89
#